data_17af42136f18a26190271dcc8f6cd081
#
_entry.id   17af42136f18a26190271dcc8f6cd081
#
_cell.length_a   1.000
_cell.length_b   1.000
_cell.length_c   1.000
_cell.angle_alpha   90.00
_cell.angle_beta   90.00
_cell.angle_gamma   90.00
#
_symmetry.space_group_name_H-M   'P 1'
#
loop_
_entity.id
_entity.type
_entity.pdbx_description
1 polymer ?
#
loop_
_entity_poly.entity_id
_entity_poly.type
_entity_poly.pdbx_seq_one_letter_code
_entity_poly.pdbx_strand_id
1 'polypeptide(L)'
;MGAAACVAALGGGLAAGFAVAPNNPPPGTAVLAGQLHSATNPQTGVTGTVGLVTKTWGTYVSLDLADVRGPLECELIAVSKTGERRVVTGWVVGVPGDGVPGHPAHLLVQGGTAISVADLARFDVIVVNGKTLLSIPV
;
A
#
# COMPACT_ATOMS: atom_id res chain seq x y z
N MET A 1 -17.92 6.87 18.35
CA MET A 1 -17.78 7.17 18.95
C MET A 1 -17.71 7.37 19.52
N GLY A 2 -17.71 7.03 18.81
CA GLY A 2 -17.82 7.26 19.23
C GLY A 2 -17.71 7.05 19.50
N ALA A 3 -17.93 6.81 19.27
CA ALA A 3 -17.75 6.87 19.68
C ALA A 3 -17.59 6.56 19.93
N ALA A 4 -17.78 6.15 19.45
CA ALA A 4 -17.54 6.20 19.81
C ALA A 4 -17.34 5.92 19.93
N ALA A 5 -17.55 5.66 19.54
CA ALA A 5 -17.34 5.81 19.77
C ALA A 5 -17.08 5.58 19.80
N CYS A 6 -17.13 5.57 19.57
CA CYS A 6 -16.85 5.87 19.80
C CYS A 6 -16.69 5.37 19.83
N VAL A 7 -16.66 4.93 19.35
CA VAL A 7 -16.46 4.98 19.62
C VAL A 7 -16.26 4.45 19.75
N ALA A 8 -16.56 3.94 19.27
CA ALA A 8 -16.43 3.95 19.53
C ALA A 8 -16.26 3.51 19.50
N ALA A 9 -16.37 3.21 19.09
CA ALA A 9 -16.25 3.37 19.20
C ALA A 9 -16.09 2.94 19.17
N LEU A 10 -15.93 2.83 18.90
CA LEU A 10 -15.82 2.97 18.95
C LEU A 10 -15.77 2.43 18.95
N GLY A 11 -15.91 1.94 18.40
CA GLY A 11 -16.01 1.92 18.55
C GLY A 11 -15.82 1.68 18.40
N GLY A 12 -15.79 1.27 17.98
CA GLY A 12 -15.95 1.42 18.12
C GLY A 12 -15.65 1.51 17.94
N GLY A 13 -15.63 1.15 17.40
CA GLY A 13 -15.69 1.76 17.53
C GLY A 13 -15.33 1.84 17.44
N LEU A 14 -15.09 1.67 16.97
CA LEU A 14 -14.92 2.35 17.19
C LEU A 14 -14.68 2.40 17.29
N ALA A 15 -14.68 1.97 16.53
CA ALA A 15 -14.58 2.55 16.92
C ALA A 15 -14.46 2.64 16.89
N ALA A 16 -14.42 2.67 16.52
CA ALA A 16 -14.45 3.27 16.76
C ALA A 16 -14.46 3.69 16.73
N GLY A 17 -14.46 3.94 16.57
CA GLY A 17 -14.60 4.92 16.79
C GLY A 17 -14.47 5.28 16.70
N PHE A 18 -14.17 5.76 16.55
CA PHE A 18 -14.09 6.78 16.87
C PHE A 18 -13.80 6.99 17.08
N ALA A 19 -13.78 6.84 16.98
CA ALA A 19 -13.54 7.41 17.24
C ALA A 19 -13.20 7.63 17.20
N VAL A 20 -12.97 7.93 16.95
CA VAL A 20 -12.81 8.32 16.98
C VAL A 20 -12.53 8.37 16.72
N ALA A 21 -12.56 8.36 16.24
CA ALA A 21 -12.35 8.52 16.02
C ALA A 21 -12.04 8.41 15.52
N PRO A 22 -11.88 8.99 15.38
CA PRO A 22 -11.55 8.84 14.66
C PRO A 22 -10.95 8.11 14.20
N ASN A 23 -10.96 8.16 13.95
CA ASN A 23 -10.30 7.08 13.27
C ASN A 23 -9.25 7.47 12.26
N ASN A 24 -8.48 8.43 12.58
CA ASN A 24 -7.26 8.77 11.89
C ASN A 24 -6.15 7.96 12.52
N PRO A 25 -5.57 6.98 11.81
CA PRO A 25 -4.42 6.29 12.36
C PRO A 25 -3.28 7.28 12.60
N PRO A 26 -2.43 7.05 13.60
CA PRO A 26 -1.25 7.86 13.79
C PRO A 26 -0.36 7.86 12.55
N PRO A 27 0.41 8.95 12.31
CA PRO A 27 1.37 8.96 11.22
C PRO A 27 2.29 7.73 11.26
N GLY A 28 2.52 7.11 10.11
CA GLY A 28 3.32 5.91 10.00
C GLY A 28 2.59 4.61 10.32
N THR A 29 1.33 4.68 10.73
CA THR A 29 0.51 3.48 10.90
C THR A 29 0.11 2.96 9.54
N ALA A 30 0.32 1.68 9.29
CA ALA A 30 -0.08 1.07 8.04
C ALA A 30 -1.60 1.12 7.91
N VAL A 31 -2.06 1.63 6.78
CA VAL A 31 -3.49 1.69 6.46
C VAL A 31 -3.80 0.58 5.47
N LEU A 32 -3.19 -0.57 5.69
CA LEU A 32 -3.48 -1.75 4.88
C LEU A 32 -4.86 -2.27 5.23
N ALA A 33 -5.63 -2.59 4.20
CA ALA A 33 -7.00 -3.05 4.38
C ALA A 33 -7.32 -4.16 3.38
N GLY A 34 -8.27 -5.02 3.74
CA GLY A 34 -8.77 -6.06 2.87
C GLY A 34 -7.84 -7.26 2.76
N GLN A 35 -7.72 -7.80 1.56
CA GLN A 35 -6.84 -8.93 1.30
C GLN A 35 -5.39 -8.47 1.24
N LEU A 36 -4.51 -9.11 2.01
CA LEU A 36 -3.10 -8.75 2.06
C LEU A 36 -2.26 -9.76 1.28
N HIS A 37 -1.35 -9.23 0.47
CA HIS A 37 -0.37 -10.02 -0.28
C HIS A 37 1.00 -9.40 -0.10
N SER A 38 1.99 -10.21 0.23
CA SER A 38 3.35 -9.74 0.52
C SER A 38 4.37 -10.43 -0.36
N ALA A 39 5.47 -9.75 -0.60
CA ALA A 39 6.61 -10.32 -1.32
C ALA A 39 7.89 -9.60 -0.92
N THR A 40 9.01 -10.27 -1.17
CA THR A 40 10.35 -9.71 -1.01
C THR A 40 11.15 -10.06 -2.25
N ASN A 41 11.85 -9.07 -2.81
CA ASN A 41 12.76 -9.31 -3.93
C ASN A 41 14.16 -9.53 -3.36
N PRO A 42 14.71 -10.76 -3.45
CA PRO A 42 16.02 -11.05 -2.88
C PRO A 42 17.15 -10.30 -3.59
N GLN A 43 16.94 -9.84 -4.82
CA GLN A 43 17.97 -9.12 -5.58
C GLN A 43 18.07 -7.65 -5.18
N THR A 44 16.94 -7.01 -4.89
CA THR A 44 16.92 -5.60 -4.49
C THR A 44 16.81 -5.43 -2.97
N GLY A 45 16.35 -6.45 -2.26
CA GLY A 45 16.07 -6.39 -0.84
C GLY A 45 14.74 -5.73 -0.50
N VAL A 46 14.04 -5.17 -1.48
CA VAL A 46 12.77 -4.46 -1.24
C VAL A 46 11.70 -5.45 -0.82
N THR A 47 10.98 -5.11 0.23
CA THR A 47 9.85 -5.90 0.71
C THR A 47 8.60 -5.04 0.71
N GLY A 48 7.45 -5.64 0.42
CA GLY A 48 6.20 -4.90 0.37
C GLY A 48 4.98 -5.77 0.60
N THR A 49 3.91 -5.10 1.02
CA THR A 49 2.60 -5.71 1.22
C THR A 49 1.56 -4.80 0.58
N VAL A 50 0.68 -5.40 -0.22
CA VAL A 50 -0.49 -4.69 -0.74
C VAL A 50 -1.73 -5.17 -0.02
N GLY A 51 -2.67 -4.22 0.22
CA GLY A 51 -4.00 -4.53 0.70
C GLY A 51 -5.01 -4.19 -0.38
N LEU A 52 -5.97 -5.09 -0.61
CA LEU A 52 -6.95 -4.95 -1.69
C LEU A 52 -8.36 -4.94 -1.10
N VAL A 53 -9.13 -3.91 -1.46
CA VAL A 53 -10.53 -3.81 -1.08
C VAL A 53 -11.38 -3.67 -2.33
N THR A 54 -12.36 -4.55 -2.50
CA THR A 54 -13.28 -4.50 -3.63
C THR A 54 -14.20 -3.28 -3.50
N LYS A 55 -14.29 -2.52 -4.56
CA LYS A 55 -15.18 -1.37 -4.67
C LYS A 55 -16.05 -1.52 -5.91
N THR A 56 -17.13 -0.75 -5.97
CA THR A 56 -18.01 -0.76 -7.14
C THR A 56 -17.31 -0.28 -8.40
N TRP A 57 -16.26 0.54 -8.26
CA TRP A 57 -15.50 1.10 -9.37
C TRP A 57 -14.22 0.33 -9.68
N GLY A 58 -13.90 -0.75 -8.95
CA GLY A 58 -12.68 -1.51 -9.15
C GLY A 58 -12.08 -1.97 -7.83
N THR A 59 -10.81 -1.70 -7.60
CA THR A 59 -10.08 -2.12 -6.40
C THR A 59 -9.38 -0.93 -5.76
N TYR A 60 -9.64 -0.73 -4.48
CA TYR A 60 -8.85 0.18 -3.65
C TYR A 60 -7.57 -0.55 -3.23
N VAL A 61 -6.42 0.09 -3.43
CA VAL A 61 -5.11 -0.53 -3.20
C VAL A 61 -4.34 0.30 -2.17
N SER A 62 -3.82 -0.37 -1.16
CA SER A 62 -2.87 0.22 -0.22
C SER A 62 -1.56 -0.54 -0.31
N LEU A 63 -0.44 0.17 -0.11
CA LEU A 63 0.90 -0.42 -0.22
C LEU A 63 1.76 0.01 0.96
N ASP A 64 2.44 -0.96 1.55
CA ASP A 64 3.47 -0.77 2.56
C ASP A 64 4.79 -1.27 1.97
N LEU A 65 5.78 -0.38 1.84
CA LEU A 65 7.12 -0.73 1.36
C LEU A 65 8.16 -0.51 2.43
N ALA A 66 9.14 -1.41 2.48
CA ALA A 66 10.30 -1.30 3.36
C ALA A 66 11.55 -1.75 2.63
N ASP A 67 12.70 -1.43 3.21
CA ASP A 67 14.02 -1.75 2.65
C ASP A 67 14.23 -1.16 1.26
N VAL A 68 13.59 -0.03 1.00
CA VAL A 68 13.76 0.71 -0.26
C VAL A 68 14.68 1.91 -0.03
N ARG A 69 15.72 2.02 -0.83
CA ARG A 69 16.73 3.06 -0.69
C ARG A 69 16.57 4.12 -1.77
N GLY A 70 16.67 5.38 -1.36
CA GLY A 70 16.57 6.51 -2.27
C GLY A 70 17.94 7.03 -2.70
N PRO A 71 17.95 8.07 -3.56
CA PRO A 71 16.75 8.73 -4.08
C PRO A 71 16.15 7.98 -5.29
N LEU A 72 14.85 7.84 -5.33
CA LEU A 72 14.14 7.16 -6.43
C LEU A 72 12.79 7.83 -6.67
N GLU A 73 12.32 7.76 -7.89
CA GLU A 73 10.94 8.03 -8.24
C GLU A 73 10.31 6.73 -8.71
N CYS A 74 9.21 6.33 -8.09
CA CYS A 74 8.63 5.01 -8.27
C CYS A 74 7.15 5.09 -8.63
N GLU A 75 6.65 3.97 -9.19
CA GLU A 75 5.24 3.80 -9.46
C GLU A 75 4.81 2.38 -9.07
N LEU A 76 3.55 2.25 -8.64
CA LEU A 76 2.90 0.97 -8.44
C LEU A 76 2.02 0.68 -9.65
N ILE A 77 2.27 -0.46 -10.29
CA ILE A 77 1.57 -0.89 -11.49
C ILE A 77 0.71 -2.11 -11.16
N ALA A 78 -0.58 -2.03 -11.44
CA ALA A 78 -1.47 -3.19 -11.37
C ALA A 78 -1.42 -3.93 -12.72
N VAL A 79 -1.21 -5.23 -12.67
CA VAL A 79 -1.13 -6.07 -13.86
C VAL A 79 -2.27 -7.09 -13.81
N SER A 80 -3.11 -7.10 -14.84
CA SER A 80 -4.22 -8.05 -14.93
C SER A 80 -3.75 -9.42 -15.41
N LYS A 81 -4.62 -10.41 -15.27
CA LYS A 81 -4.38 -11.77 -15.76
C LYS A 81 -4.21 -11.83 -17.27
N THR A 82 -4.71 -10.82 -17.99
CA THR A 82 -4.54 -10.71 -19.46
C THR A 82 -3.30 -9.90 -19.83
N GLY A 83 -2.51 -9.43 -18.85
CA GLY A 83 -1.30 -8.66 -19.10
C GLY A 83 -1.48 -7.16 -19.20
N GLU A 84 -2.69 -6.67 -18.99
CA GLU A 84 -2.97 -5.23 -19.01
C GLU A 84 -2.31 -4.55 -17.81
N ARG A 85 -1.67 -3.41 -18.04
CA ARG A 85 -0.92 -2.68 -17.02
C ARG A 85 -1.57 -1.33 -16.77
N ARG A 86 -1.77 -0.99 -15.50
CA ARG A 86 -2.36 0.29 -15.08
C ARG A 86 -1.57 0.88 -13.93
N VAL A 87 -1.25 2.16 -14.01
CA VAL A 87 -0.62 2.88 -12.91
C VAL A 87 -1.65 3.08 -11.81
N VAL A 88 -1.29 2.67 -10.58
CA VAL A 88 -2.14 2.84 -9.41
C VAL A 88 -1.79 4.14 -8.69
N THR A 89 -0.51 4.35 -8.42
CA THR A 89 -0.01 5.54 -7.73
C THR A 89 1.49 5.68 -7.97
N GLY A 90 2.04 6.85 -7.67
CA GLY A 90 3.46 7.13 -7.76
C GLY A 90 3.94 7.91 -6.56
N TRP A 91 5.25 7.85 -6.30
CA TRP A 91 5.86 8.52 -5.13
C TRP A 91 7.35 8.71 -5.35
N VAL A 92 7.94 9.50 -4.46
CA VAL A 92 9.39 9.72 -4.40
C VAL A 92 9.92 9.09 -3.11
N VAL A 93 11.04 8.38 -3.24
CA VAL A 93 11.79 7.86 -2.09
C VAL A 93 12.97 8.79 -1.86
N GLY A 94 13.02 9.41 -0.69
CA GLY A 94 14.14 10.30 -0.32
C GLY A 94 15.33 9.50 0.21
N VAL A 95 16.40 10.20 0.55
CA VAL A 95 17.59 9.61 1.15
C VAL A 95 17.43 9.64 2.67
N PRO A 96 17.74 8.56 3.41
CA PRO A 96 18.40 7.30 2.99
C PRO A 96 17.45 6.27 2.40
N GLY A 97 16.15 6.47 2.46
CA GLY A 97 15.15 5.55 2.03
C GLY A 97 14.05 5.36 3.07
N ASP A 98 13.21 4.35 2.88
CA ASP A 98 12.11 4.01 3.78
C ASP A 98 12.26 2.58 4.29
N GLY A 99 12.01 2.38 5.59
CA GLY A 99 12.19 1.07 6.23
C GLY A 99 13.64 0.61 6.22
N VAL A 100 14.60 1.53 6.35
CA VAL A 100 16.03 1.28 6.32
C VAL A 100 16.68 1.83 7.59
N PRO A 101 17.92 1.40 7.91
CA PRO A 101 18.66 2.03 9.02
C PRO A 101 18.78 3.54 8.81
N GLY A 102 18.50 4.30 9.85
CA GLY A 102 18.49 5.76 9.79
C GLY A 102 17.13 6.37 9.46
N HIS A 103 16.21 5.59 8.87
CA HIS A 103 14.83 5.99 8.61
C HIS A 103 13.93 4.74 8.62
N PRO A 104 13.60 4.23 9.83
CA PRO A 104 12.90 2.95 9.94
C PRO A 104 11.43 2.97 9.53
N ALA A 105 10.83 4.14 9.39
CA ALA A 105 9.43 4.23 8.99
C ALA A 105 9.24 3.66 7.59
N HIS A 106 8.20 2.85 7.41
CA HIS A 106 7.84 2.30 6.12
C HIS A 106 7.19 3.37 5.23
N LEU A 107 7.29 3.18 3.93
CA LEU A 107 6.55 3.99 2.97
C LEU A 107 5.13 3.45 2.86
N LEU A 108 4.15 4.32 3.05
CA LEU A 108 2.73 3.96 2.96
C LEU A 108 2.09 4.83 1.89
N VAL A 109 1.57 4.20 0.85
CA VAL A 109 0.87 4.88 -0.24
C VAL A 109 -0.41 4.14 -0.57
N GLN A 110 -1.30 4.81 -1.28
CA GLN A 110 -2.59 4.24 -1.64
C GLN A 110 -3.05 4.78 -2.99
N GLY A 111 -3.95 4.05 -3.61
CA GLY A 111 -4.50 4.43 -4.88
C GLY A 111 -5.63 3.48 -5.27
N GLY A 112 -5.96 3.45 -6.54
CA GLY A 112 -7.02 2.60 -7.04
C GLY A 112 -6.79 2.17 -8.47
N THR A 113 -7.49 1.13 -8.87
CA THR A 113 -7.48 0.62 -10.23
C THR A 113 -8.87 0.16 -10.62
N ALA A 114 -9.19 0.30 -11.91
CA ALA A 114 -10.45 -0.22 -12.44
C ALA A 114 -10.44 -1.75 -12.54
N ILE A 115 -9.28 -2.39 -12.46
CA ILE A 115 -9.18 -3.85 -12.52
C ILE A 115 -9.76 -4.45 -11.24
N SER A 116 -10.69 -5.40 -11.38
CA SER A 116 -11.27 -6.08 -10.22
C SER A 116 -10.26 -7.01 -9.56
N VAL A 117 -10.45 -7.29 -8.27
CA VAL A 117 -9.59 -8.23 -7.54
C VAL A 117 -9.48 -9.58 -8.26
N ALA A 118 -10.60 -10.07 -8.81
CA ALA A 118 -10.61 -11.34 -9.53
C ALA A 118 -9.74 -11.35 -10.78
N ASP A 119 -9.53 -10.19 -11.39
CA ASP A 119 -8.75 -10.06 -12.63
C ASP A 119 -7.32 -9.63 -12.39
N LEU A 120 -6.92 -9.35 -11.17
CA LEU A 120 -5.55 -8.96 -10.83
C LEU A 120 -4.64 -10.18 -10.79
N ALA A 121 -3.47 -10.07 -11.45
CA ALA A 121 -2.44 -11.09 -11.40
C ALA A 121 -1.32 -10.74 -10.42
N ARG A 122 -0.89 -9.49 -10.43
CA ARG A 122 0.21 -9.03 -9.57
C ARG A 122 0.27 -7.51 -9.55
N PHE A 123 1.11 -7.00 -8.65
CA PHE A 123 1.52 -5.60 -8.63
C PHE A 123 3.02 -5.51 -8.82
N ASP A 124 3.47 -4.57 -9.64
CA ASP A 124 4.89 -4.29 -9.83
C ASP A 124 5.21 -2.92 -9.25
N VAL A 125 6.26 -2.86 -8.43
CA VAL A 125 6.86 -1.61 -7.98
C VAL A 125 8.03 -1.33 -8.89
N ILE A 126 7.96 -0.24 -9.66
CA ILE A 126 8.99 0.09 -10.65
C ILE A 126 9.61 1.45 -10.34
N VAL A 127 10.87 1.60 -10.75
CA VAL A 127 11.52 2.91 -10.84
C VAL A 127 11.13 3.52 -12.18
N VAL A 128 10.71 4.78 -12.17
CA VAL A 128 10.37 5.49 -13.41
C VAL A 128 11.61 5.51 -14.32
N ASN A 129 11.42 5.06 -15.56
CA ASN A 129 12.50 4.88 -16.54
C ASN A 129 13.57 3.88 -16.11
N GLY A 130 13.22 2.96 -15.24
CA GLY A 130 14.17 2.01 -14.68
C GLY A 130 13.60 0.63 -14.48
N LYS A 131 14.22 -0.09 -13.56
CA LYS A 131 13.95 -1.49 -13.31
C LYS A 131 12.75 -1.71 -12.39
N THR A 132 12.28 -2.94 -12.36
CA THR A 132 11.32 -3.42 -11.36
C THR A 132 12.04 -3.67 -10.04
N LEU A 133 11.56 -3.04 -8.97
CA LEU A 133 12.10 -3.24 -7.63
C LEU A 133 11.48 -4.44 -6.93
N LEU A 134 10.21 -4.71 -7.19
CA LEU A 134 9.46 -5.74 -6.48
C LEU A 134 8.24 -6.13 -7.31
N SER A 135 7.91 -7.41 -7.32
CA SER A 135 6.64 -7.91 -7.87
C SER A 135 5.90 -8.66 -6.77
N ILE A 136 4.65 -8.33 -6.57
CA ILE A 136 3.81 -8.91 -5.53
C ILE A 136 2.68 -9.68 -6.21
N PRO A 137 2.73 -11.02 -6.24
CA PRO A 137 1.64 -11.82 -6.80
C PRO A 137 0.36 -11.70 -5.97
N VAL A 138 -0.76 -11.77 -6.65
CA VAL A 138 -2.08 -11.71 -6.01
C VAL A 138 -2.78 -13.07 -6.08
#